data_21a5cd4744fee9b163ae1686ba30f24f
#
_entry.id   21a5cd4744fee9b163ae1686ba30f24f
#
_cell.length_a   1.000
_cell.length_b   1.000
_cell.length_c   1.000
_cell.angle_alpha   90.00
_cell.angle_beta   90.00
_cell.angle_gamma   90.00
#
_symmetry.space_group_name_H-M   'P 1'
#
loop_
_entity.id
_entity.type
_entity.pdbx_description
1 polymer ?
#
loop_
_entity_poly.entity_id
_entity_poly.type
_entity_poly.pdbx_seq_one_letter_code
_entity_poly.pdbx_strand_id
1 'polypeptide(L)'
;DISFTINEGDFFGIVGRNGSGKSTLLKTIAGIYTPNSGNVKVHGSLVPFIELGVGFNPELTGRENIFLNGALLGFSHEEMESMYSAIVEFAELEDFMEERLKNYSSGMQVRLAFSIAIRAHADILLLDEVLAVGDEAFQKKCYSYFDKLKREKRTVILVTHDMAAVERFCTKAVFIEDGHVKMIGKPYRIAAAYSRSNSQNYDQTTGLNGDNEGTVPFKIVLRGTDGKEKTMYDFEETMTVDLSWQQKGVKHVGVAIFRENGEYVYGPNTYQEKTSAIKDQSARYTVKLNLNEGRYFIKAGLMGANDTKVIAFIEEGPFFSVQRDYRHGRWGGVTKLDHTWK
;
A
#
# COMPACT_ATOMS: atom_id res chain seq x y z
N ASP A 1 4.36 -1.28 -23.68
CA ASP A 1 5.78 -1.57 -23.40
C ASP A 1 6.05 -1.42 -21.89
N ILE A 2 6.71 -2.43 -21.29
CA ILE A 2 7.02 -2.48 -19.87
C ILE A 2 8.54 -2.54 -19.72
N SER A 3 9.12 -1.56 -19.00
CA SER A 3 10.56 -1.55 -18.72
C SER A 3 10.80 -0.98 -17.32
N PHE A 4 11.42 -1.77 -16.43
CA PHE A 4 11.83 -1.34 -15.11
C PHE A 4 12.92 -2.26 -14.54
N THR A 5 13.52 -1.85 -13.44
CA THR A 5 14.53 -2.63 -12.71
C THR A 5 14.14 -2.74 -11.25
N ILE A 6 14.27 -3.94 -10.70
CA ILE A 6 14.12 -4.25 -9.28
C ILE A 6 15.50 -4.58 -8.76
N ASN A 7 15.92 -3.92 -7.68
CA ASN A 7 17.23 -4.14 -7.08
C ASN A 7 17.14 -5.17 -5.96
N GLU A 8 18.27 -5.78 -5.63
CA GLU A 8 18.38 -6.63 -4.46
C GLU A 8 17.95 -5.87 -3.18
N GLY A 9 17.14 -6.53 -2.36
CA GLY A 9 16.58 -5.95 -1.15
C GLY A 9 15.35 -5.04 -1.35
N ASP A 10 14.90 -4.83 -2.59
CA ASP A 10 13.65 -4.10 -2.86
C ASP A 10 12.43 -4.96 -2.46
N PHE A 11 11.51 -4.37 -1.75
CA PHE A 11 10.14 -4.85 -1.66
C PHE A 11 9.33 -4.09 -2.72
N PHE A 12 9.16 -4.68 -3.91
CA PHE A 12 8.67 -4.00 -5.09
C PHE A 12 7.21 -4.33 -5.38
N GLY A 13 6.35 -3.30 -5.43
CA GLY A 13 4.92 -3.43 -5.72
C GLY A 13 4.63 -3.36 -7.22
N ILE A 14 3.79 -4.28 -7.73
CA ILE A 14 3.19 -4.20 -9.07
C ILE A 14 1.70 -3.97 -8.89
N VAL A 15 1.23 -2.80 -9.31
CA VAL A 15 -0.13 -2.33 -9.11
C VAL A 15 -0.82 -2.14 -10.46
N GLY A 16 -2.09 -2.45 -10.53
CA GLY A 16 -2.90 -2.24 -11.73
C GLY A 16 -4.29 -2.88 -11.59
N ARG A 17 -5.21 -2.45 -12.44
CA ARG A 17 -6.58 -3.00 -12.48
C ARG A 17 -6.59 -4.45 -12.98
N ASN A 18 -7.72 -5.14 -12.79
CA ASN A 18 -7.93 -6.43 -13.41
C ASN A 18 -7.87 -6.28 -14.94
N GLY A 19 -7.13 -7.18 -15.60
CA GLY A 19 -6.90 -7.10 -17.04
C GLY A 19 -5.76 -6.18 -17.50
N SER A 20 -5.08 -5.45 -16.60
CA SER A 20 -3.95 -4.56 -16.98
C SER A 20 -2.67 -5.30 -17.39
N GLY A 21 -2.64 -6.63 -17.32
CA GLY A 21 -1.51 -7.45 -17.72
C GLY A 21 -0.58 -7.89 -16.59
N LYS A 22 -0.92 -7.63 -15.30
CA LYS A 22 -0.09 -8.02 -14.14
C LYS A 22 0.26 -9.50 -14.11
N SER A 23 -0.73 -10.39 -14.20
CA SER A 23 -0.51 -11.85 -14.15
C SER A 23 0.29 -12.35 -15.35
N THR A 24 0.12 -11.74 -16.53
CA THR A 24 0.96 -12.04 -17.72
C THR A 24 2.41 -11.63 -17.47
N LEU A 25 2.61 -10.43 -16.90
CA LEU A 25 3.95 -9.94 -16.54
C LEU A 25 4.59 -10.86 -15.49
N LEU A 26 3.84 -11.28 -14.46
CA LEU A 26 4.33 -12.22 -13.46
C LEU A 26 4.77 -13.54 -14.06
N LYS A 27 3.94 -14.15 -14.92
CA LYS A 27 4.27 -15.40 -15.59
C LYS A 27 5.48 -15.24 -16.52
N THR A 28 5.68 -14.04 -17.08
CA THR A 28 6.87 -13.71 -17.86
C THR A 28 8.12 -13.56 -16.99
N ILE A 29 8.02 -12.89 -15.83
CA ILE A 29 9.12 -12.77 -14.86
C ILE A 29 9.51 -14.15 -14.30
N ALA A 30 8.52 -15.00 -14.04
CA ALA A 30 8.72 -16.38 -13.58
C ALA A 30 9.26 -17.34 -14.66
N GLY A 31 9.45 -16.87 -15.89
CA GLY A 31 9.93 -17.70 -17.00
C GLY A 31 8.90 -18.70 -17.55
N ILE A 32 7.63 -18.61 -17.13
CA ILE A 32 6.53 -19.44 -17.63
C ILE A 32 6.15 -19.02 -19.05
N TYR A 33 6.16 -17.71 -19.31
CA TYR A 33 5.92 -17.15 -20.65
C TYR A 33 7.17 -16.51 -21.22
N THR A 34 7.41 -16.70 -22.50
CA THR A 34 8.44 -16.01 -23.27
C THR A 34 7.87 -14.71 -23.86
N PRO A 35 8.49 -13.54 -23.65
CA PRO A 35 8.01 -12.30 -24.24
C PRO A 35 8.18 -12.31 -25.77
N ASN A 36 7.22 -11.73 -26.50
CA ASN A 36 7.29 -11.60 -27.95
C ASN A 36 8.42 -10.67 -28.40
N SER A 37 8.78 -9.70 -27.57
CA SER A 37 9.88 -8.75 -27.79
C SER A 37 10.47 -8.29 -26.46
N GLY A 38 11.72 -7.84 -26.48
CA GLY A 38 12.42 -7.47 -25.27
C GLY A 38 13.02 -8.69 -24.54
N ASN A 39 13.43 -8.50 -23.30
CA ASN A 39 14.02 -9.56 -22.48
C ASN A 39 13.74 -9.33 -20.99
N VAL A 40 13.66 -10.43 -20.25
CA VAL A 40 13.66 -10.43 -18.79
C VAL A 40 14.98 -11.05 -18.32
N LYS A 41 15.66 -10.37 -17.41
CA LYS A 41 16.89 -10.88 -16.78
C LYS A 41 16.63 -11.02 -15.29
N VAL A 42 16.80 -12.23 -14.77
CA VAL A 42 16.70 -12.55 -13.34
C VAL A 42 18.07 -13.02 -12.86
N HIS A 43 18.56 -12.43 -11.79
CA HIS A 43 19.80 -12.81 -11.15
C HIS A 43 19.48 -13.45 -9.80
N GLY A 44 19.80 -14.73 -9.65
CA GLY A 44 19.47 -15.52 -8.46
C GLY A 44 18.26 -16.44 -8.66
N SER A 45 17.92 -17.16 -7.60
CA SER A 45 16.77 -18.06 -7.55
C SER A 45 15.48 -17.28 -7.33
N LEU A 46 14.45 -17.58 -8.14
CA LEU A 46 13.13 -16.98 -8.03
C LEU A 46 12.09 -18.05 -7.74
N VAL A 47 11.31 -17.86 -6.68
CA VAL A 47 10.15 -18.72 -6.36
C VAL A 47 8.86 -17.94 -6.56
N PRO A 48 8.03 -18.39 -7.52
CA PRO A 48 6.75 -17.75 -7.80
C PRO A 48 5.63 -18.33 -6.94
N PHE A 49 4.94 -17.50 -6.19
CA PHE A 49 3.67 -17.79 -5.52
C PHE A 49 2.52 -17.19 -6.31
N ILE A 50 2.34 -17.64 -7.56
CA ILE A 50 1.36 -17.06 -8.50
C ILE A 50 -0.03 -17.65 -8.26
N GLU A 51 -0.11 -18.91 -7.85
CA GLU A 51 -1.37 -19.59 -7.57
C GLU A 51 -1.15 -20.47 -6.32
N LEU A 52 -1.58 -20.00 -5.16
CA LEU A 52 -1.45 -20.75 -3.91
C LEU A 52 -2.23 -22.09 -4.02
N GLY A 53 -1.54 -23.18 -3.67
CA GLY A 53 -2.14 -24.54 -3.73
C GLY A 53 -2.03 -25.22 -5.08
N VAL A 54 -1.37 -24.62 -6.09
CA VAL A 54 -1.01 -25.37 -7.31
C VAL A 54 -0.14 -26.57 -6.95
N GLY A 55 -0.51 -27.73 -7.50
CA GLY A 55 0.13 -29.01 -7.20
C GLY A 55 -0.45 -29.75 -6.00
N PHE A 56 -1.44 -29.20 -5.30
CA PHE A 56 -2.16 -29.94 -4.29
C PHE A 56 -3.02 -31.05 -4.92
N ASN A 57 -3.02 -32.22 -4.28
CA ASN A 57 -3.88 -33.31 -4.65
C ASN A 57 -5.00 -33.49 -3.60
N PRO A 58 -6.27 -33.31 -3.97
CA PRO A 58 -7.39 -33.39 -3.04
C PRO A 58 -7.56 -34.77 -2.39
N GLU A 59 -7.07 -35.83 -3.03
CA GLU A 59 -7.18 -37.21 -2.51
C GLU A 59 -6.10 -37.55 -1.48
N LEU A 60 -5.03 -36.77 -1.41
CA LEU A 60 -3.97 -36.92 -0.42
C LEU A 60 -4.32 -36.14 0.87
N THR A 61 -3.70 -36.57 1.97
CA THR A 61 -3.81 -35.89 3.27
C THR A 61 -3.10 -34.54 3.27
N GLY A 62 -3.34 -33.71 4.30
CA GLY A 62 -2.60 -32.45 4.52
C GLY A 62 -1.10 -32.71 4.61
N ARG A 63 -0.69 -33.75 5.37
CA ARG A 63 0.70 -34.18 5.49
C ARG A 63 1.32 -34.53 4.14
N GLU A 64 0.68 -35.39 3.36
CA GLU A 64 1.19 -35.81 2.05
C GLU A 64 1.29 -34.64 1.08
N ASN A 65 0.34 -33.71 1.12
CA ASN A 65 0.38 -32.48 0.31
C ASN A 65 1.53 -31.54 0.69
N ILE A 66 1.93 -31.47 1.97
CA ILE A 66 3.12 -30.72 2.40
C ILE A 66 4.36 -31.23 1.67
N PHE A 67 4.59 -32.53 1.67
CA PHE A 67 5.74 -33.15 1.01
C PHE A 67 5.66 -33.02 -0.52
N LEU A 68 4.49 -33.25 -1.10
CA LEU A 68 4.26 -33.13 -2.54
C LEU A 68 4.57 -31.70 -3.01
N ASN A 69 4.01 -30.71 -2.33
CA ASN A 69 4.19 -29.30 -2.70
C ASN A 69 5.63 -28.84 -2.42
N GLY A 70 6.23 -29.30 -1.32
CA GLY A 70 7.63 -29.03 -1.01
C GLY A 70 8.57 -29.54 -2.12
N ALA A 71 8.33 -30.76 -2.63
CA ALA A 71 9.10 -31.32 -3.74
C ALA A 71 8.95 -30.48 -5.03
N LEU A 72 7.74 -29.99 -5.32
CA LEU A 72 7.52 -29.07 -6.46
C LEU A 72 8.25 -27.73 -6.31
N LEU A 73 8.46 -27.28 -5.07
CA LEU A 73 9.25 -26.06 -4.75
C LEU A 73 10.75 -26.34 -4.70
N GLY A 74 11.19 -27.59 -4.93
CA GLY A 74 12.58 -27.99 -5.00
C GLY A 74 13.23 -28.42 -3.68
N PHE A 75 12.44 -28.62 -2.62
CA PHE A 75 12.94 -29.13 -1.35
C PHE A 75 13.16 -30.65 -1.38
N SER A 76 14.19 -31.13 -0.73
CA SER A 76 14.37 -32.53 -0.43
C SER A 76 13.35 -33.02 0.63
N HIS A 77 13.18 -34.32 0.72
CA HIS A 77 12.32 -34.92 1.75
C HIS A 77 12.82 -34.61 3.17
N GLU A 78 14.13 -34.64 3.38
CA GLU A 78 14.77 -34.36 4.66
C GLU A 78 14.57 -32.88 5.09
N GLU A 79 14.68 -31.94 4.14
CA GLU A 79 14.39 -30.54 4.39
C GLU A 79 12.92 -30.33 4.78
N MET A 80 11.99 -30.96 4.06
CA MET A 80 10.55 -30.88 4.38
C MET A 80 10.23 -31.49 5.73
N GLU A 81 10.82 -32.62 6.11
CA GLU A 81 10.63 -33.23 7.42
C GLU A 81 11.12 -32.29 8.53
N SER A 82 12.25 -31.62 8.34
CA SER A 82 12.78 -30.66 9.31
C SER A 82 11.89 -29.43 9.49
N MET A 83 11.14 -29.03 8.46
CA MET A 83 10.26 -27.86 8.46
C MET A 83 8.79 -28.18 8.77
N TYR A 84 8.43 -29.49 8.78
CA TYR A 84 7.05 -29.94 8.88
C TYR A 84 6.31 -29.32 10.07
N SER A 85 6.84 -29.48 11.28
CA SER A 85 6.21 -28.93 12.49
C SER A 85 5.98 -27.42 12.41
N ALA A 86 6.96 -26.68 11.89
CA ALA A 86 6.85 -25.23 11.76
C ALA A 86 5.85 -24.80 10.66
N ILE A 87 5.65 -25.63 9.62
CA ILE A 87 4.62 -25.42 8.60
C ILE A 87 3.24 -25.60 9.22
N VAL A 88 3.04 -26.70 9.91
CA VAL A 88 1.76 -27.08 10.53
C VAL A 88 1.34 -26.05 11.59
N GLU A 89 2.27 -25.66 12.49
CA GLU A 89 2.06 -24.63 13.52
C GLU A 89 1.71 -23.27 12.89
N PHE A 90 2.40 -22.88 11.83
CA PHE A 90 2.07 -21.61 11.17
C PHE A 90 0.69 -21.65 10.53
N ALA A 91 0.31 -22.77 9.90
CA ALA A 91 -0.99 -22.96 9.28
C ALA A 91 -2.13 -23.11 10.31
N GLU A 92 -1.83 -23.47 11.58
CA GLU A 92 -2.81 -23.81 12.65
C GLU A 92 -3.74 -24.96 12.17
N LEU A 93 -3.15 -26.04 11.68
CA LEU A 93 -3.87 -27.17 11.11
C LEU A 93 -3.45 -28.50 11.72
N GLU A 94 -2.93 -28.51 12.95
CA GLU A 94 -2.39 -29.67 13.65
C GLU A 94 -3.37 -30.85 13.64
N ASP A 95 -4.64 -30.59 13.95
CA ASP A 95 -5.68 -31.61 14.07
C ASP A 95 -6.17 -32.14 12.70
N PHE A 96 -5.77 -31.52 11.60
CA PHE A 96 -6.29 -31.82 10.26
C PHE A 96 -5.26 -32.51 9.36
N MET A 97 -4.02 -32.72 9.80
CA MET A 97 -2.95 -33.21 8.93
C MET A 97 -3.18 -34.60 8.34
N GLU A 98 -3.89 -35.44 9.03
CA GLU A 98 -4.25 -36.81 8.56
C GLU A 98 -5.57 -36.84 7.75
N GLU A 99 -6.29 -35.72 7.69
CA GLU A 99 -7.48 -35.58 6.86
C GLU A 99 -7.11 -35.28 5.40
N ARG A 100 -7.94 -35.83 4.47
CA ARG A 100 -7.75 -35.55 3.04
C ARG A 100 -8.05 -34.11 2.71
N LEU A 101 -7.26 -33.54 1.80
CA LEU A 101 -7.34 -32.11 1.44
C LEU A 101 -8.71 -31.72 0.86
N LYS A 102 -9.45 -32.65 0.24
CA LYS A 102 -10.83 -32.42 -0.22
C LYS A 102 -11.81 -32.07 0.90
N ASN A 103 -11.49 -32.44 2.14
CA ASN A 103 -12.28 -32.12 3.33
C ASN A 103 -11.91 -30.75 3.93
N TYR A 104 -10.84 -30.09 3.45
CA TYR A 104 -10.42 -28.79 3.92
C TYR A 104 -11.32 -27.70 3.33
N SER A 105 -11.62 -26.69 4.13
CA SER A 105 -12.19 -25.43 3.60
C SER A 105 -11.17 -24.74 2.68
N SER A 106 -11.64 -23.88 1.78
CA SER A 106 -10.76 -23.09 0.93
C SER A 106 -9.76 -22.26 1.75
N GLY A 107 -10.18 -21.71 2.89
CA GLY A 107 -9.30 -21.02 3.83
C GLY A 107 -8.20 -21.90 4.40
N MET A 108 -8.52 -23.16 4.81
CA MET A 108 -7.51 -24.10 5.29
C MET A 108 -6.50 -24.47 4.20
N GLN A 109 -6.96 -24.70 2.96
CA GLN A 109 -6.07 -25.01 1.85
C GLN A 109 -5.09 -23.86 1.57
N VAL A 110 -5.57 -22.66 1.58
CA VAL A 110 -4.75 -21.47 1.34
C VAL A 110 -3.78 -21.21 2.50
N ARG A 111 -4.21 -21.40 3.76
CA ARG A 111 -3.32 -21.32 4.94
C ARG A 111 -2.18 -22.34 4.84
N LEU A 112 -2.48 -23.58 4.46
CA LEU A 112 -1.48 -24.63 4.26
C LEU A 112 -0.51 -24.26 3.13
N ALA A 113 -1.02 -23.87 1.96
CA ALA A 113 -0.22 -23.49 0.80
C ALA A 113 0.74 -22.32 1.13
N PHE A 114 0.23 -21.28 1.78
CA PHE A 114 1.04 -20.16 2.21
C PHE A 114 2.13 -20.56 3.20
N SER A 115 1.79 -21.42 4.17
CA SER A 115 2.73 -21.89 5.20
C SER A 115 3.89 -22.70 4.63
N ILE A 116 3.66 -23.47 3.56
CA ILE A 116 4.71 -24.17 2.81
C ILE A 116 5.53 -23.16 2.02
N ALA A 117 4.86 -22.29 1.29
CA ALA A 117 5.46 -21.34 0.37
C ALA A 117 6.47 -20.40 1.05
N ILE A 118 6.16 -19.91 2.25
CA ILE A 118 7.07 -19.01 3.01
C ILE A 118 8.37 -19.68 3.49
N ARG A 119 8.50 -20.99 3.36
CA ARG A 119 9.73 -21.74 3.69
C ARG A 119 10.71 -21.78 2.53
N ALA A 120 10.29 -21.39 1.33
CA ALA A 120 11.16 -21.41 0.17
C ALA A 120 12.40 -20.53 0.36
N HIS A 121 13.56 -21.15 0.19
CA HIS A 121 14.84 -20.47 0.17
C HIS A 121 15.10 -19.93 -1.24
N ALA A 122 14.62 -18.69 -1.50
CA ALA A 122 14.85 -18.04 -2.77
C ALA A 122 15.44 -16.64 -2.56
N ASP A 123 16.24 -16.17 -3.52
CA ASP A 123 16.76 -14.80 -3.52
C ASP A 123 15.62 -13.81 -3.79
N ILE A 124 14.64 -14.22 -4.61
CA ILE A 124 13.50 -13.40 -5.03
C ILE A 124 12.20 -14.16 -4.76
N LEU A 125 11.30 -13.54 -4.00
CA LEU A 125 9.95 -14.02 -3.78
C LEU A 125 8.96 -13.24 -4.65
N LEU A 126 8.16 -13.94 -5.45
CA LEU A 126 7.15 -13.34 -6.32
C LEU A 126 5.76 -13.73 -5.81
N LEU A 127 5.01 -12.76 -5.29
CA LEU A 127 3.77 -12.93 -4.57
C LEU A 127 2.60 -12.33 -5.37
N ASP A 128 1.59 -13.14 -5.74
CA ASP A 128 0.40 -12.70 -6.47
C ASP A 128 -0.84 -12.76 -5.58
N GLU A 129 -1.37 -11.60 -5.20
CA GLU A 129 -2.61 -11.40 -4.43
C GLU A 129 -2.72 -12.24 -3.14
N VAL A 130 -1.59 -12.64 -2.56
CA VAL A 130 -1.53 -13.54 -1.39
C VAL A 130 -1.85 -12.88 -0.04
N LEU A 131 -2.16 -11.58 -0.02
CA LEU A 131 -2.39 -10.82 1.23
C LEU A 131 -3.84 -10.91 1.73
N ALA A 132 -4.78 -11.24 0.88
CA ALA A 132 -6.21 -11.34 1.23
C ALA A 132 -6.63 -12.74 1.70
N VAL A 133 -5.68 -13.52 2.25
CA VAL A 133 -5.82 -14.95 2.49
C VAL A 133 -6.14 -15.24 3.95
N GLY A 134 -7.11 -16.14 4.19
CA GLY A 134 -7.48 -16.62 5.52
C GLY A 134 -8.34 -15.62 6.31
N ASP A 135 -8.44 -15.85 7.61
CA ASP A 135 -9.14 -14.96 8.54
C ASP A 135 -8.21 -13.81 9.02
N GLU A 136 -8.77 -12.88 9.79
CA GLU A 136 -8.04 -11.72 10.31
C GLU A 136 -6.81 -12.11 11.16
N ALA A 137 -6.88 -13.22 11.90
CA ALA A 137 -5.78 -13.67 12.74
C ALA A 137 -4.61 -14.17 11.87
N PHE A 138 -4.92 -14.96 10.84
CA PHE A 138 -3.93 -15.44 9.89
C PHE A 138 -3.32 -14.32 9.04
N GLN A 139 -4.13 -13.34 8.62
CA GLN A 139 -3.63 -12.13 7.94
C GLN A 139 -2.60 -11.38 8.79
N LYS A 140 -2.83 -11.25 10.10
CA LYS A 140 -1.84 -10.65 11.02
C LYS A 140 -0.52 -11.43 11.06
N LYS A 141 -0.56 -12.76 11.02
CA LYS A 141 0.65 -13.59 10.90
C LYS A 141 1.38 -13.36 9.58
N CYS A 142 0.65 -13.32 8.47
CA CYS A 142 1.22 -13.00 7.16
C CYS A 142 1.90 -11.63 7.15
N TYR A 143 1.25 -10.61 7.71
CA TYR A 143 1.81 -9.27 7.81
C TYR A 143 3.09 -9.22 8.67
N SER A 144 3.11 -9.94 9.79
CA SER A 144 4.30 -10.06 10.62
C SER A 144 5.47 -10.73 9.86
N TYR A 145 5.16 -11.71 9.02
CA TYR A 145 6.14 -12.36 8.15
C TYR A 145 6.68 -11.38 7.09
N PHE A 146 5.83 -10.58 6.44
CA PHE A 146 6.28 -9.57 5.48
C PHE A 146 7.10 -8.46 6.13
N ASP A 147 6.74 -8.02 7.34
CA ASP A 147 7.56 -7.09 8.12
C ASP A 147 8.95 -7.68 8.44
N LYS A 148 9.04 -9.01 8.67
CA LYS A 148 10.32 -9.73 8.81
C LYS A 148 11.12 -9.69 7.51
N LEU A 149 10.54 -10.07 6.36
CA LEU A 149 11.20 -10.04 5.06
C LEU A 149 11.74 -8.64 4.72
N LYS A 150 10.95 -7.60 5.01
CA LYS A 150 11.37 -6.21 4.81
C LYS A 150 12.56 -5.83 5.67
N ARG A 151 12.58 -6.22 6.94
CA ARG A 151 13.71 -5.98 7.85
C ARG A 151 14.98 -6.72 7.42
N GLU A 152 14.82 -7.93 6.90
CA GLU A 152 15.91 -8.77 6.38
C GLU A 152 16.39 -8.33 4.99
N LYS A 153 15.75 -7.31 4.41
CA LYS A 153 16.03 -6.80 3.05
C LYS A 153 15.97 -7.91 1.99
N ARG A 154 14.99 -8.81 2.11
CA ARG A 154 14.74 -9.82 1.07
C ARG A 154 14.13 -9.15 -0.15
N THR A 155 14.50 -9.61 -1.33
CA THR A 155 13.89 -9.13 -2.57
C THR A 155 12.50 -9.77 -2.73
N VAL A 156 11.48 -8.93 -2.74
CA VAL A 156 10.08 -9.36 -2.86
C VAL A 156 9.40 -8.59 -3.98
N ILE A 157 8.71 -9.29 -4.86
CA ILE A 157 7.82 -8.71 -5.87
C ILE A 157 6.39 -9.00 -5.42
N LEU A 158 5.66 -7.96 -5.04
CA LEU A 158 4.28 -8.06 -4.56
C LEU A 158 3.33 -7.53 -5.61
N VAL A 159 2.45 -8.39 -6.11
CA VAL A 159 1.34 -7.97 -6.95
C VAL A 159 0.08 -7.92 -6.12
N THR A 160 -0.56 -6.77 -6.10
CA THR A 160 -1.79 -6.58 -5.33
C THR A 160 -2.57 -5.37 -5.85
N HIS A 161 -3.86 -5.37 -5.58
CA HIS A 161 -4.74 -4.21 -5.72
C HIS A 161 -5.00 -3.52 -4.37
N ASP A 162 -4.47 -4.05 -3.27
CA ASP A 162 -4.54 -3.43 -1.94
C ASP A 162 -3.45 -2.36 -1.77
N MET A 163 -3.86 -1.11 -1.87
CA MET A 163 -2.95 0.03 -1.75
C MET A 163 -2.39 0.20 -0.34
N ALA A 164 -3.12 -0.18 0.69
CA ALA A 164 -2.62 -0.13 2.06
C ALA A 164 -1.44 -1.09 2.26
N ALA A 165 -1.51 -2.27 1.66
CA ALA A 165 -0.40 -3.22 1.65
C ALA A 165 0.80 -2.69 0.85
N VAL A 166 0.57 -2.06 -0.31
CA VAL A 166 1.63 -1.43 -1.11
C VAL A 166 2.34 -0.34 -0.30
N GLU A 167 1.59 0.55 0.33
CA GLU A 167 2.16 1.63 1.15
C GLU A 167 2.92 1.11 2.38
N ARG A 168 2.43 0.04 3.01
CA ARG A 168 3.04 -0.54 4.21
C ARG A 168 4.34 -1.29 3.91
N PHE A 169 4.33 -2.16 2.90
CA PHE A 169 5.42 -3.11 2.70
C PHE A 169 6.41 -2.67 1.63
N CYS A 170 5.95 -2.05 0.54
CA CYS A 170 6.82 -1.78 -0.59
C CYS A 170 7.80 -0.63 -0.33
N THR A 171 9.01 -0.75 -0.87
CA THR A 171 10.03 0.31 -0.93
C THR A 171 9.85 1.15 -2.19
N LYS A 172 9.36 0.51 -3.26
CA LYS A 172 9.12 1.09 -4.58
C LYS A 172 7.97 0.33 -5.23
N ALA A 173 7.25 0.96 -6.15
CA ALA A 173 6.19 0.29 -6.88
C ALA A 173 6.08 0.80 -8.32
N VAL A 174 5.40 0.01 -9.18
CA VAL A 174 5.03 0.36 -10.55
C VAL A 174 3.51 0.27 -10.69
N PHE A 175 2.93 1.27 -11.32
CA PHE A 175 1.53 1.24 -11.77
C PHE A 175 1.47 0.87 -13.25
N ILE A 176 0.74 -0.21 -13.54
CA ILE A 176 0.52 -0.73 -14.90
C ILE A 176 -0.94 -0.54 -15.28
N GLU A 177 -1.18 0.03 -16.44
CA GLU A 177 -2.49 0.20 -17.03
C GLU A 177 -2.41 -0.12 -18.52
N ASP A 178 -3.36 -0.93 -19.01
CA ASP A 178 -3.47 -1.36 -20.41
C ASP A 178 -2.14 -1.88 -21.02
N GLY A 179 -1.40 -2.68 -20.23
CA GLY A 179 -0.12 -3.26 -20.65
C GLY A 179 1.05 -2.27 -20.71
N HIS A 180 0.90 -1.06 -20.17
CA HIS A 180 1.94 -0.02 -20.16
C HIS A 180 2.28 0.42 -18.74
N VAL A 181 3.55 0.82 -18.55
CA VAL A 181 3.96 1.47 -17.32
C VAL A 181 3.46 2.91 -17.32
N LYS A 182 2.56 3.24 -16.39
CA LYS A 182 2.07 4.61 -16.18
C LYS A 182 2.97 5.41 -15.26
N MET A 183 3.42 4.78 -14.19
CA MET A 183 4.27 5.42 -13.19
C MET A 183 5.14 4.40 -12.46
N ILE A 184 6.37 4.80 -12.12
CA ILE A 184 7.25 4.08 -11.19
C ILE A 184 7.69 5.06 -10.11
N GLY A 185 7.63 4.64 -8.86
CA GLY A 185 8.05 5.53 -7.78
C GLY A 185 7.78 5.02 -6.38
N LYS A 186 7.70 5.95 -5.44
CA LYS A 186 7.37 5.67 -4.05
C LYS A 186 5.94 5.12 -3.92
N PRO A 187 5.67 4.16 -3.02
CA PRO A 187 4.39 3.48 -2.89
C PRO A 187 3.18 4.42 -2.80
N TYR A 188 3.24 5.44 -1.97
CA TYR A 188 2.14 6.40 -1.79
C TYR A 188 1.78 7.16 -3.08
N ARG A 189 2.78 7.47 -3.95
CA ARG A 189 2.52 8.09 -5.26
C ARG A 189 1.79 7.15 -6.20
N ILE A 190 2.17 5.88 -6.15
CA ILE A 190 1.53 4.83 -6.95
C ILE A 190 0.10 4.60 -6.47
N ALA A 191 -0.13 4.53 -5.14
CA ALA A 191 -1.47 4.40 -4.57
C ALA A 191 -2.37 5.57 -4.98
N ALA A 192 -1.87 6.80 -4.91
CA ALA A 192 -2.59 7.99 -5.35
C ALA A 192 -2.91 7.98 -6.85
N ALA A 193 -1.97 7.57 -7.71
CA ALA A 193 -2.18 7.47 -9.16
C ALA A 193 -3.22 6.39 -9.50
N TYR A 194 -3.14 5.22 -8.84
CA TYR A 194 -4.11 4.14 -8.98
C TYR A 194 -5.52 4.55 -8.57
N SER A 195 -5.67 5.22 -7.43
CA SER A 195 -6.96 5.73 -6.94
C SER A 195 -7.57 6.73 -7.91
N ARG A 196 -6.75 7.64 -8.49
CA ARG A 196 -7.20 8.59 -9.52
C ARG A 196 -7.68 7.90 -10.79
N SER A 197 -6.93 6.93 -11.31
CA SER A 197 -7.32 6.17 -12.50
C SER A 197 -8.65 5.43 -12.29
N ASN A 198 -8.88 4.89 -11.09
CA ASN A 198 -10.15 4.24 -10.74
C ASN A 198 -11.32 5.24 -10.65
N SER A 199 -11.10 6.44 -10.11
CA SER A 199 -12.13 7.49 -10.02
C SER A 199 -12.50 8.05 -11.40
N GLN A 200 -11.53 8.30 -12.28
CA GLN A 200 -11.77 8.80 -13.64
C GLN A 200 -12.60 7.83 -14.50
N ASN A 201 -12.41 6.53 -14.34
CA ASN A 201 -13.21 5.52 -15.03
C ASN A 201 -14.65 5.39 -14.46
N TYR A 202 -14.87 5.77 -13.19
CA TYR A 202 -16.22 5.86 -12.62
C TYR A 202 -16.95 7.09 -13.16
N ASP A 203 -16.25 8.18 -13.40
CA ASP A 203 -16.79 9.43 -13.99
C ASP A 203 -17.11 9.29 -15.48
N GLN A 204 -16.38 8.45 -16.26
CA GLN A 204 -16.73 8.16 -17.66
C GLN A 204 -18.06 7.40 -17.81
N THR A 205 -18.45 6.60 -16.81
CA THR A 205 -19.79 5.96 -16.78
C THR A 205 -20.88 6.91 -16.28
N THR A 206 -20.53 8.04 -15.67
CA THR A 206 -21.48 9.03 -15.10
C THR A 206 -21.49 10.37 -15.85
N GLY A 207 -20.71 10.55 -16.92
CA GLY A 207 -20.80 11.71 -17.82
C GLY A 207 -20.21 13.03 -17.28
N LEU A 208 -19.29 12.97 -16.31
CA LEU A 208 -18.61 14.14 -15.76
C LEU A 208 -17.17 14.24 -16.31
N ASN A 209 -17.05 14.69 -17.54
CA ASN A 209 -15.76 15.04 -18.14
C ASN A 209 -15.31 16.44 -17.69
N GLY A 210 -14.19 16.50 -16.98
CA GLY A 210 -13.43 17.72 -16.72
C GLY A 210 -12.00 17.56 -17.21
N ASP A 211 -11.76 17.84 -18.49
CA ASP A 211 -10.43 17.97 -19.06
C ASP A 211 -9.68 19.13 -18.39
N ASN A 212 -8.59 18.84 -17.69
CA ASN A 212 -7.54 19.83 -17.43
C ASN A 212 -6.22 19.12 -17.09
N GLU A 213 -5.48 18.73 -18.10
CA GLU A 213 -4.05 18.44 -18.01
C GLU A 213 -3.30 19.75 -17.72
N GLY A 214 -2.60 19.82 -16.58
CA GLY A 214 -1.50 20.77 -16.40
C GLY A 214 -1.72 21.94 -15.45
N THR A 215 -2.91 22.18 -14.89
CA THR A 215 -3.13 23.28 -13.91
C THR A 215 -3.38 22.71 -12.51
N VAL A 216 -2.67 23.22 -11.50
CA VAL A 216 -2.98 22.94 -10.08
C VAL A 216 -4.43 23.38 -9.85
N PRO A 217 -5.35 22.48 -9.44
CA PRO A 217 -6.79 22.75 -9.43
C PRO A 217 -7.18 23.90 -8.49
N PHE A 218 -6.36 24.21 -7.49
CA PHE A 218 -6.51 25.35 -6.57
C PHE A 218 -5.21 25.60 -5.81
N LYS A 219 -5.09 26.76 -5.13
CA LYS A 219 -3.86 27.16 -4.42
C LYS A 219 -3.94 26.79 -2.94
N ILE A 220 -2.83 26.26 -2.41
CA ILE A 220 -2.61 26.01 -0.97
C ILE A 220 -1.39 26.82 -0.54
N VAL A 221 -1.53 27.60 0.53
CA VAL A 221 -0.44 28.41 1.11
C VAL A 221 -0.35 28.10 2.60
N LEU A 222 0.86 27.78 3.08
CA LEU A 222 1.14 27.54 4.49
C LEU A 222 1.69 28.84 5.12
N ARG A 223 1.16 29.22 6.29
CA ARG A 223 1.58 30.42 7.00
C ARG A 223 1.86 30.13 8.47
N GLY A 224 2.81 30.88 9.02
CA GLY A 224 3.03 30.97 10.46
C GLY A 224 2.02 31.88 11.16
N THR A 225 2.15 32.01 12.47
CA THR A 225 1.34 32.90 13.33
C THR A 225 1.51 34.39 12.97
N ASP A 226 2.62 34.76 12.34
CA ASP A 226 2.90 36.11 11.83
C ASP A 226 2.24 36.39 10.46
N GLY A 227 1.49 35.46 9.91
CA GLY A 227 0.82 35.51 8.62
C GLY A 227 1.73 35.37 7.40
N LYS A 228 3.05 35.22 7.57
CA LYS A 228 4.00 35.00 6.47
C LYS A 228 4.02 33.58 6.00
N GLU A 229 4.32 33.37 4.74
CA GLU A 229 4.51 32.02 4.18
C GLU A 229 5.69 31.33 4.87
N LYS A 230 5.46 30.08 5.29
CA LYS A 230 6.41 29.32 6.08
C LYS A 230 6.31 27.83 5.76
N THR A 231 7.45 27.14 5.73
CA THR A 231 7.54 25.70 5.49
C THR A 231 8.29 24.95 6.60
N MET A 232 8.77 25.67 7.60
CA MET A 232 9.48 25.09 8.74
C MET A 232 8.83 25.61 10.03
N TYR A 233 8.36 24.72 10.88
CA TYR A 233 7.61 25.01 12.10
C TYR A 233 8.27 24.36 13.29
N ASP A 234 8.08 24.98 14.46
CA ASP A 234 8.46 24.36 15.71
C ASP A 234 7.35 23.44 16.22
N PHE A 235 7.72 22.50 17.08
CA PHE A 235 6.77 21.68 17.81
C PHE A 235 5.80 22.56 18.62
N GLU A 236 4.50 22.25 18.57
CA GLU A 236 3.39 23.03 19.16
C GLU A 236 3.15 24.41 18.51
N GLU A 237 3.87 24.77 17.46
CA GLU A 237 3.57 25.98 16.70
C GLU A 237 2.24 25.86 15.95
N THR A 238 1.56 26.97 15.78
CA THR A 238 0.31 27.02 15.02
C THR A 238 0.60 27.28 13.55
N MET A 239 0.14 26.36 12.69
CA MET A 239 0.16 26.48 11.24
C MET A 239 -1.21 26.91 10.73
N THR A 240 -1.23 27.81 9.77
CA THR A 240 -2.43 28.19 9.01
C THR A 240 -2.29 27.68 7.57
N VAL A 241 -3.31 27.00 7.07
CA VAL A 241 -3.43 26.52 5.69
C VAL A 241 -4.51 27.38 5.00
N ASP A 242 -4.09 28.24 4.08
CA ASP A 242 -4.98 29.05 3.27
C ASP A 242 -5.25 28.33 1.95
N LEU A 243 -6.52 28.10 1.65
CA LEU A 243 -7.02 27.51 0.41
C LEU A 243 -7.72 28.59 -0.42
N SER A 244 -7.44 28.67 -1.72
CA SER A 244 -8.15 29.58 -2.65
C SER A 244 -8.35 28.90 -4.00
N TRP A 245 -9.53 29.07 -4.60
CA TRP A 245 -9.94 28.40 -5.83
C TRP A 245 -10.79 29.28 -6.74
N GLN A 246 -11.01 28.81 -7.97
CA GLN A 246 -11.92 29.45 -8.94
C GLN A 246 -13.13 28.58 -9.30
N GLN A 247 -13.14 27.32 -8.82
CA GLN A 247 -14.18 26.35 -9.10
C GLN A 247 -15.51 26.76 -8.51
N LYS A 248 -16.60 26.60 -9.30
CA LYS A 248 -17.96 26.86 -8.83
C LYS A 248 -18.56 25.64 -8.12
N GLY A 249 -19.52 25.89 -7.24
CA GLY A 249 -20.27 24.81 -6.57
C GLY A 249 -19.58 24.17 -5.38
N VAL A 250 -18.43 24.67 -4.94
CA VAL A 250 -17.76 24.23 -3.71
C VAL A 250 -18.59 24.65 -2.51
N LYS A 251 -18.93 23.67 -1.68
CA LYS A 251 -19.68 23.85 -0.42
C LYS A 251 -18.91 23.39 0.81
N HIS A 252 -17.96 22.47 0.61
CA HIS A 252 -17.13 21.93 1.68
C HIS A 252 -15.68 21.82 1.23
N VAL A 253 -14.79 21.91 2.20
CA VAL A 253 -13.33 21.72 2.00
C VAL A 253 -12.78 20.75 3.03
N GLY A 254 -11.78 19.98 2.65
CA GLY A 254 -11.02 19.09 3.52
C GLY A 254 -9.54 19.37 3.43
N VAL A 255 -8.85 19.25 4.55
CA VAL A 255 -7.39 19.36 4.66
C VAL A 255 -6.88 18.17 5.43
N ALA A 256 -5.87 17.49 4.91
CA ALA A 256 -5.27 16.36 5.59
C ALA A 256 -3.74 16.49 5.60
N ILE A 257 -3.15 16.12 6.73
CA ILE A 257 -1.70 16.10 6.96
C ILE A 257 -1.22 14.67 6.81
N PHE A 258 -0.17 14.50 6.01
CA PHE A 258 0.51 13.23 5.80
C PHE A 258 2.00 13.38 6.13
N ARG A 259 2.63 12.31 6.60
CA ARG A 259 4.09 12.23 6.63
C ARG A 259 4.65 12.08 5.22
N GLU A 260 5.93 12.43 5.02
CA GLU A 260 6.61 12.26 3.73
C GLU A 260 6.58 10.82 3.21
N ASN A 261 6.48 9.82 4.09
CA ASN A 261 6.35 8.41 3.72
C ASN A 261 4.93 8.01 3.30
N GLY A 262 3.96 8.94 3.31
CA GLY A 262 2.58 8.71 2.94
C GLY A 262 1.65 8.32 4.10
N GLU A 263 2.16 8.22 5.33
CA GLU A 263 1.37 7.89 6.51
C GLU A 263 0.38 9.02 6.84
N TYR A 264 -0.92 8.69 6.92
CA TYR A 264 -1.97 9.64 7.33
C TYR A 264 -1.80 10.02 8.80
N VAL A 265 -1.84 11.32 9.08
CA VAL A 265 -1.69 11.85 10.42
C VAL A 265 -3.02 12.37 10.95
N TYR A 266 -3.65 13.30 10.24
CA TYR A 266 -4.90 13.93 10.64
C TYR A 266 -5.52 14.70 9.46
N GLY A 267 -6.86 14.75 9.38
CA GLY A 267 -7.51 15.45 8.27
C GLY A 267 -9.00 15.67 8.48
N PRO A 268 -9.41 16.85 8.97
CA PRO A 268 -10.81 17.23 9.07
C PRO A 268 -11.37 17.72 7.74
N ASN A 269 -12.71 17.67 7.61
CA ASN A 269 -13.41 18.39 6.55
C ASN A 269 -14.63 19.14 7.12
N THR A 270 -14.99 20.23 6.45
CA THR A 270 -16.07 21.14 6.93
C THR A 270 -17.46 20.50 6.88
N TYR A 271 -17.66 19.43 6.11
CA TYR A 271 -18.93 18.69 6.08
C TYR A 271 -19.10 17.88 7.37
N GLN A 272 -18.09 17.12 7.76
CA GLN A 272 -18.10 16.30 8.98
C GLN A 272 -18.15 17.16 10.25
N GLU A 273 -17.41 18.29 10.27
CA GLU A 273 -17.41 19.22 11.39
C GLU A 273 -18.63 20.14 11.42
N LYS A 274 -19.49 20.07 10.39
CA LYS A 274 -20.70 20.91 10.26
C LYS A 274 -20.40 22.42 10.40
N THR A 275 -19.29 22.85 9.82
CA THR A 275 -18.85 24.24 9.88
C THR A 275 -18.99 24.94 8.52
N SER A 276 -19.17 26.27 8.55
CA SER A 276 -19.27 27.13 7.37
C SER A 276 -17.99 27.95 7.25
N ALA A 277 -16.89 27.31 6.81
CA ALA A 277 -15.56 27.91 6.74
C ALA A 277 -15.25 28.62 5.41
N ILE A 278 -16.16 28.54 4.41
CA ILE A 278 -15.93 29.08 3.06
C ILE A 278 -16.38 30.53 2.99
N LYS A 279 -15.49 31.43 2.55
CA LYS A 279 -15.75 32.82 2.22
C LYS A 279 -15.05 33.18 0.90
N ASP A 280 -15.79 33.77 -0.02
CA ASP A 280 -15.23 34.33 -1.28
C ASP A 280 -14.29 33.37 -2.02
N GLN A 281 -14.73 32.11 -2.23
CA GLN A 281 -13.92 31.06 -2.87
C GLN A 281 -12.57 30.81 -2.16
N SER A 282 -12.56 30.95 -0.86
CA SER A 282 -11.41 30.67 -0.02
C SER A 282 -11.84 30.01 1.31
N ALA A 283 -10.90 29.33 1.94
CA ALA A 283 -11.06 28.78 3.28
C ALA A 283 -9.74 28.83 4.03
N ARG A 284 -9.83 28.97 5.33
CA ARG A 284 -8.69 28.99 6.24
C ARG A 284 -8.83 27.87 7.26
N TYR A 285 -7.82 27.01 7.34
CA TYR A 285 -7.70 25.96 8.34
C TYR A 285 -6.50 26.26 9.24
N THR A 286 -6.70 26.22 10.55
CA THR A 286 -5.64 26.49 11.53
C THR A 286 -5.47 25.29 12.44
N VAL A 287 -4.23 24.84 12.63
CA VAL A 287 -3.89 23.65 13.41
C VAL A 287 -2.64 23.88 14.26
N LYS A 288 -2.66 23.43 15.50
CA LYS A 288 -1.48 23.35 16.37
C LYS A 288 -0.70 22.06 16.05
N LEU A 289 0.58 22.20 15.71
CA LEU A 289 1.42 21.12 15.25
C LEU A 289 2.01 20.31 16.43
N ASN A 290 1.19 19.47 17.03
CA ASN A 290 1.64 18.49 18.03
C ASN A 290 2.30 17.26 17.37
N LEU A 291 3.15 17.50 16.37
CA LEU A 291 3.78 16.48 15.54
C LEU A 291 5.23 16.25 15.96
N ASN A 292 5.70 15.02 15.82
CA ASN A 292 7.12 14.73 15.97
C ASN A 292 7.95 15.40 14.88
N GLU A 293 9.26 15.56 15.18
CA GLU A 293 10.22 16.01 14.18
C GLU A 293 10.12 15.15 12.91
N GLY A 294 10.06 15.83 11.77
CA GLY A 294 9.93 15.15 10.48
C GLY A 294 9.40 16.06 9.39
N ARG A 295 9.29 15.48 8.20
CA ARG A 295 8.76 16.14 7.01
C ARG A 295 7.36 15.63 6.70
N TYR A 296 6.48 16.57 6.40
CA TYR A 296 5.06 16.35 6.19
C TYR A 296 4.60 17.07 4.93
N PHE A 297 3.42 16.71 4.41
CA PHE A 297 2.77 17.45 3.32
C PHE A 297 1.26 17.51 3.53
N ILE A 298 0.64 18.46 2.83
CA ILE A 298 -0.80 18.68 2.87
C ILE A 298 -1.45 18.00 1.66
N LYS A 299 -2.53 17.25 1.90
CA LYS A 299 -3.55 16.95 0.89
C LYS A 299 -4.75 17.83 1.15
N ALA A 300 -5.43 18.25 0.10
CA ALA A 300 -6.66 19.03 0.25
C ALA A 300 -7.67 18.75 -0.85
N GLY A 301 -8.95 18.84 -0.50
CA GLY A 301 -10.06 18.57 -1.41
C GLY A 301 -11.14 19.65 -1.34
N LEU A 302 -11.72 19.98 -2.49
CA LEU A 302 -12.89 20.82 -2.66
C LEU A 302 -14.08 19.91 -2.96
N MET A 303 -15.16 20.03 -2.19
CA MET A 303 -16.30 19.13 -2.25
C MET A 303 -17.61 19.90 -2.50
N GLY A 304 -18.57 19.20 -3.14
CA GLY A 304 -19.91 19.72 -3.45
C GLY A 304 -20.88 19.65 -2.26
N ALA A 305 -22.08 19.10 -2.52
CA ALA A 305 -23.14 19.07 -1.52
C ALA A 305 -22.88 18.15 -0.32
N ASN A 306 -21.94 17.22 -0.45
CA ASN A 306 -21.50 16.29 0.59
C ASN A 306 -20.02 15.98 0.41
N ASP A 307 -19.42 15.20 1.33
CA ASP A 307 -18.01 14.83 1.31
C ASP A 307 -17.65 13.74 0.27
N THR A 308 -18.62 13.12 -0.37
CA THR A 308 -18.41 12.14 -1.44
C THR A 308 -18.33 12.77 -2.83
N LYS A 309 -18.89 13.97 -3.03
CA LYS A 309 -18.84 14.68 -4.31
C LYS A 309 -17.60 15.56 -4.40
N VAL A 310 -16.48 14.99 -4.78
CA VAL A 310 -15.21 15.72 -4.99
C VAL A 310 -15.30 16.56 -6.28
N ILE A 311 -14.99 17.87 -6.17
CA ILE A 311 -14.91 18.82 -7.29
C ILE A 311 -13.48 18.96 -7.77
N ALA A 312 -12.52 19.07 -6.83
CA ALA A 312 -11.09 19.13 -7.12
C ALA A 312 -10.31 18.59 -5.92
N PHE A 313 -9.13 18.03 -6.19
CA PHE A 313 -8.27 17.45 -5.16
C PHE A 313 -6.79 17.71 -5.48
N ILE A 314 -5.99 17.95 -4.44
CA ILE A 314 -4.53 18.03 -4.51
C ILE A 314 -3.97 16.88 -3.66
N GLU A 315 -3.41 15.87 -4.35
CA GLU A 315 -2.82 14.67 -3.72
C GLU A 315 -1.48 14.94 -3.04
N GLU A 316 -0.71 15.87 -3.57
CA GLU A 316 0.60 16.24 -3.04
C GLU A 316 0.72 17.76 -3.08
N GLY A 317 0.26 18.41 -2.02
CA GLY A 317 0.34 19.84 -1.83
C GLY A 317 1.68 20.26 -1.21
N PRO A 318 1.74 21.46 -0.61
CA PRO A 318 2.99 21.98 -0.07
C PRO A 318 3.54 21.10 1.06
N PHE A 319 4.87 20.91 1.04
CA PHE A 319 5.61 20.26 2.10
C PHE A 319 5.95 21.24 3.20
N PHE A 320 6.02 20.72 4.43
CA PHE A 320 6.55 21.44 5.58
C PHE A 320 7.33 20.49 6.50
N SER A 321 8.20 21.08 7.31
CA SER A 321 8.97 20.35 8.31
C SER A 321 8.63 20.83 9.71
N VAL A 322 8.55 19.90 10.64
CA VAL A 322 8.45 20.20 12.06
C VAL A 322 9.82 19.94 12.70
N GLN A 323 10.35 20.96 13.37
CA GLN A 323 11.57 20.87 14.17
C GLN A 323 11.19 20.79 15.64
N ARG A 324 12.06 20.16 16.42
CA ARG A 324 11.85 19.99 17.84
C ARG A 324 13.05 20.49 18.64
N ASP A 325 12.76 21.24 19.67
CA ASP A 325 13.72 21.48 20.73
C ASP A 325 13.81 20.24 21.64
N TYR A 326 14.99 19.62 21.69
CA TYR A 326 15.27 18.38 22.43
C TYR A 326 15.02 18.47 23.95
N ARG A 327 14.72 19.65 24.48
CA ARG A 327 14.39 19.88 25.91
C ARG A 327 13.13 19.16 26.37
N HIS A 328 12.26 18.71 25.46
CA HIS A 328 10.98 18.10 25.78
C HIS A 328 10.93 16.56 25.71
N GLY A 329 12.08 15.88 25.64
CA GLY A 329 12.17 14.41 25.55
C GLY A 329 11.64 13.83 24.20
N ARG A 330 11.89 12.57 23.90
CA ARG A 330 11.35 11.87 22.73
C ARG A 330 10.18 10.99 23.16
N TRP A 331 9.08 11.00 22.41
CA TRP A 331 8.04 9.98 22.50
C TRP A 331 7.98 9.19 21.17
N GLY A 332 7.58 7.94 21.25
CA GLY A 332 7.26 7.14 20.05
C GLY A 332 5.94 7.63 19.46
N GLY A 333 5.76 7.45 18.15
CA GLY A 333 4.52 7.83 17.46
C GLY A 333 4.65 9.12 16.66
N VAL A 334 3.55 9.49 15.98
CA VAL A 334 3.50 10.59 15.01
C VAL A 334 3.10 11.89 15.67
N THR A 335 2.20 11.83 16.64
CA THR A 335 1.62 13.01 17.30
C THR A 335 1.58 12.81 18.82
N LYS A 336 1.58 13.91 19.56
CA LYS A 336 1.34 13.93 20.99
C LYS A 336 -0.13 14.23 21.26
N LEU A 337 -0.78 13.35 22.02
CA LEU A 337 -2.12 13.59 22.53
C LEU A 337 -2.02 14.15 23.96
N ASP A 338 -2.92 15.06 24.29
CA ASP A 338 -3.04 15.57 25.66
C ASP A 338 -3.52 14.43 26.58
N HIS A 339 -2.75 14.14 27.62
CA HIS A 339 -3.06 13.09 28.59
C HIS A 339 -2.53 13.44 29.97
N THR A 340 -3.10 12.82 31.00
CA THR A 340 -2.71 13.01 32.38
C THR A 340 -2.53 11.66 33.07
N TRP A 341 -1.42 11.48 33.75
CA TRP A 341 -1.23 10.37 34.68
C TRP A 341 -1.78 10.78 36.05
N LYS A 342 -2.66 9.98 36.66
CA LYS A 342 -3.17 10.16 38.01
C LYS A 342 -2.59 9.10 38.92
#